data_6d57d49fec86a200fdcce739e3bd3f26
#
_entry.id   6d57d49fec86a200fdcce739e3bd3f26
#
_cell.length_a   1.000
_cell.length_b   1.000
_cell.length_c   1.000
_cell.angle_alpha   90.00
_cell.angle_beta   90.00
_cell.angle_gamma   90.00
#
_symmetry.space_group_name_H-M   'P 1'
#
loop_
_entity.id
_entity.type
_entity.pdbx_description
1 polymer ?
#
loop_
_entity_poly.entity_id
_entity_poly.type
_entity_poly.pdbx_seq_one_letter_code
_entity_poly.pdbx_strand_id
1 'polypeptide(L)'
;MAKKVLNKEDLWQMVFGASALATGGGGACPTYEQFSESADSFFEEGYKPTLVGPTDVRDEDVVLCNTGVGGGIRREHAERYARNYFPSKGWFKQIDMVYPLNSWSNIPEGPPEKHIKKLFEITGKKPTVSVPDEIGPHLAGMIYRDSKMGLPTVDADWSGCRAVPTLSLSTLNVIDAPIAPYTIGTAWGDVIVGYEILSYQRWEDVVRTMAVMSGGGCASAMMISGETLKKGSEHNSVSFCIKTGKAMLEAKKKGDDPVEALIKATDGYKIFEGKVAYFTSEAKNAFVYGHVWIEGTDEYEGKTLKIWYQNENQISWINEEPYVTCPDPFTVIDKKTGLGLSNFRQEWWTPGREVVVCARKSSDFWRTERGLSIYNPKHFGFYIKYRPIEEIMEK
;
A
#
# COMPACT_ATOMS: atom_id res chain seq x y z
N MET A 1 24.47 10.39 6.48
CA MET A 1 23.04 10.46 6.10
C MET A 1 22.39 11.63 6.82
N ALA A 2 21.84 12.58 6.07
CA ALA A 2 20.95 13.58 6.64
C ALA A 2 19.66 12.85 7.11
N LYS A 3 19.31 13.02 8.38
CA LYS A 3 18.17 12.34 9.00
C LYS A 3 17.13 13.37 9.40
N LYS A 4 15.86 13.15 8.98
CA LYS A 4 14.71 13.91 9.46
C LYS A 4 13.95 13.06 10.49
N VAL A 5 13.84 13.52 11.72
CA VAL A 5 12.94 12.90 12.71
C VAL A 5 11.52 13.38 12.39
N LEU A 6 10.61 12.44 12.20
CA LEU A 6 9.20 12.74 11.96
C LEU A 6 8.49 12.94 13.30
N ASN A 7 7.63 13.95 13.35
CA ASN A 7 6.74 14.17 14.49
C ASN A 7 5.34 13.58 14.22
N LYS A 8 4.45 13.64 15.19
CA LYS A 8 3.09 13.14 15.09
C LYS A 8 2.30 13.78 13.95
N GLU A 9 2.51 15.07 13.70
CA GLU A 9 1.83 15.79 12.61
C GLU A 9 2.35 15.36 11.24
N ASP A 10 3.67 15.22 11.07
CA ASP A 10 4.26 14.66 9.84
C ASP A 10 3.66 13.28 9.52
N LEU A 11 3.53 12.41 10.54
CA LEU A 11 2.95 11.07 10.37
C LEU A 11 1.47 11.10 10.02
N TRP A 12 0.69 12.01 10.61
CA TRP A 12 -0.72 12.18 10.24
C TRP A 12 -0.87 12.68 8.81
N GLN A 13 -0.11 13.72 8.45
CA GLN A 13 -0.09 14.24 7.08
C GLN A 13 0.29 13.14 6.09
N MET A 14 1.29 12.31 6.43
CA MET A 14 1.68 11.17 5.61
C MET A 14 0.54 10.17 5.41
N VAL A 15 -0.11 9.72 6.47
CA VAL A 15 -1.20 8.74 6.42
C VAL A 15 -2.39 9.26 5.63
N PHE A 16 -2.76 10.53 5.85
CA PHE A 16 -3.87 11.16 5.14
C PHE A 16 -3.56 11.34 3.65
N GLY A 17 -2.36 11.83 3.31
CA GLY A 17 -1.93 11.97 1.91
C GLY A 17 -1.78 10.63 1.21
N ALA A 18 -1.23 9.62 1.91
CA ALA A 18 -1.10 8.27 1.37
C ALA A 18 -2.46 7.65 1.03
N SER A 19 -3.53 7.94 1.78
CA SER A 19 -4.87 7.46 1.45
C SER A 19 -5.35 7.92 0.07
N ALA A 20 -5.01 9.16 -0.30
CA ALA A 20 -5.35 9.73 -1.61
C ALA A 20 -4.46 9.22 -2.75
N LEU A 21 -3.27 8.68 -2.43
CA LEU A 21 -2.30 8.20 -3.42
C LEU A 21 -2.33 6.68 -3.63
N ALA A 22 -2.91 5.93 -2.68
CA ALA A 22 -2.85 4.46 -2.62
C ALA A 22 -3.85 3.74 -3.54
N THR A 23 -4.55 4.45 -4.42
CA THR A 23 -5.45 3.83 -5.43
C THR A 23 -6.53 2.89 -4.84
N GLY A 24 -6.95 3.14 -3.60
CA GLY A 24 -7.94 2.31 -2.89
C GLY A 24 -7.35 1.14 -2.09
N GLY A 25 -6.04 0.88 -2.22
CA GLY A 25 -5.33 -0.16 -1.47
C GLY A 25 -4.43 0.39 -0.35
N GLY A 26 -3.37 -0.34 -0.01
CA GLY A 26 -2.40 0.07 1.00
C GLY A 26 -2.99 0.29 2.41
N GLY A 27 -4.10 -0.38 2.72
CA GLY A 27 -4.84 -0.24 3.97
C GLY A 27 -5.93 0.83 3.94
N ALA A 28 -6.48 1.15 5.10
CA ALA A 28 -7.50 2.18 5.27
C ALA A 28 -6.99 3.28 6.20
N CYS A 29 -7.24 4.53 5.85
CA CYS A 29 -6.90 5.65 6.73
C CYS A 29 -7.73 5.57 8.02
N PRO A 30 -7.10 5.55 9.20
CA PRO A 30 -7.82 5.58 10.47
C PRO A 30 -8.49 6.93 10.69
N THR A 31 -9.39 7.05 11.66
CA THR A 31 -9.79 8.37 12.15
C THR A 31 -8.60 9.06 12.83
N TYR A 32 -8.65 10.38 12.95
CA TYR A 32 -7.56 11.10 13.64
C TYR A 32 -7.39 10.63 15.08
N GLU A 33 -8.48 10.32 15.77
CA GLU A 33 -8.48 9.82 17.15
C GLU A 33 -7.75 8.48 17.25
N GLN A 34 -8.09 7.52 16.39
CA GLN A 34 -7.43 6.20 16.33
C GLN A 34 -5.95 6.32 16.01
N PHE A 35 -5.61 7.19 15.06
CA PHE A 35 -4.21 7.47 14.71
C PHE A 35 -3.49 8.11 15.90
N SER A 36 -4.12 9.10 16.55
CA SER A 36 -3.56 9.85 17.68
C SER A 36 -3.20 8.93 18.85
N GLU A 37 -4.11 8.04 19.24
CA GLU A 37 -3.89 7.06 20.30
C GLU A 37 -2.68 6.16 20.01
N SER A 38 -2.60 5.64 18.78
CA SER A 38 -1.48 4.80 18.37
C SER A 38 -0.15 5.57 18.32
N ALA A 39 -0.18 6.81 17.82
CA ALA A 39 1.01 7.65 17.73
C ALA A 39 1.50 8.08 19.12
N ASP A 40 0.60 8.47 20.02
CA ASP A 40 0.96 8.87 21.38
C ASP A 40 1.63 7.72 22.12
N SER A 41 1.05 6.52 22.11
CA SER A 41 1.67 5.32 22.69
C SER A 41 3.07 5.07 22.12
N PHE A 42 3.25 5.19 20.80
CA PHE A 42 4.55 4.99 20.14
C PHE A 42 5.60 6.03 20.61
N PHE A 43 5.22 7.31 20.71
CA PHE A 43 6.14 8.37 21.15
C PHE A 43 6.41 8.31 22.65
N GLU A 44 5.44 7.90 23.49
CA GLU A 44 5.61 7.68 24.93
C GLU A 44 6.60 6.56 25.23
N GLU A 45 6.68 5.52 24.37
CA GLU A 45 7.72 4.49 24.44
C GLU A 45 9.13 5.02 24.09
N GLY A 46 9.26 6.29 23.68
CA GLY A 46 10.52 6.97 23.40
C GLY A 46 11.10 6.75 22.00
N TYR A 47 10.35 6.14 21.09
CA TYR A 47 10.79 5.93 19.72
C TYR A 47 10.84 7.23 18.91
N LYS A 48 11.79 7.28 17.96
CA LYS A 48 12.02 8.43 17.08
C LYS A 48 12.00 7.99 15.62
N PRO A 49 10.84 8.03 14.97
CA PRO A 49 10.74 7.65 13.56
C PRO A 49 11.62 8.57 12.72
N THR A 50 12.53 7.99 11.97
CA THR A 50 13.58 8.74 11.25
C THR A 50 13.49 8.43 9.77
N LEU A 51 13.41 9.48 8.95
CA LEU A 51 13.44 9.41 7.49
C LEU A 51 14.83 9.79 6.98
N VAL A 52 15.35 9.05 6.00
CA VAL A 52 16.62 9.33 5.31
C VAL A 52 16.39 9.42 3.80
N GLY A 53 17.10 10.34 3.15
CA GLY A 53 17.02 10.45 1.68
C GLY A 53 17.64 9.22 1.00
N PRO A 54 17.09 8.77 -0.14
CA PRO A 54 17.64 7.61 -0.86
C PRO A 54 19.05 7.86 -1.35
N THR A 55 19.42 9.10 -1.68
CA THR A 55 20.79 9.49 -2.08
C THR A 55 21.78 9.51 -0.92
N ASP A 56 21.31 9.55 0.32
CA ASP A 56 22.13 9.48 1.52
C ASP A 56 22.52 8.05 1.93
N VAL A 57 21.85 7.04 1.35
CA VAL A 57 22.16 5.62 1.51
C VAL A 57 23.41 5.30 0.69
N ARG A 58 24.41 4.68 1.28
CA ARG A 58 25.64 4.29 0.57
C ARG A 58 25.39 3.04 -0.27
N ASP A 59 26.15 2.84 -1.35
CA ASP A 59 25.97 1.70 -2.26
C ASP A 59 26.09 0.34 -1.56
N GLU A 60 27.02 0.25 -0.59
CA GLU A 60 27.27 -0.95 0.20
C GLU A 60 26.30 -1.15 1.38
N ASP A 61 25.46 -0.19 1.69
CA ASP A 61 24.47 -0.32 2.77
C ASP A 61 23.50 -1.48 2.48
N VAL A 62 23.09 -2.16 3.53
CA VAL A 62 22.11 -3.25 3.47
C VAL A 62 20.74 -2.68 3.75
N VAL A 63 19.85 -2.80 2.80
CA VAL A 63 18.49 -2.26 2.85
C VAL A 63 17.49 -3.39 3.07
N LEU A 64 16.69 -3.29 4.12
CA LEU A 64 15.58 -4.21 4.38
C LEU A 64 14.38 -3.83 3.50
N CYS A 65 13.92 -4.78 2.69
CA CYS A 65 12.64 -4.75 2.00
C CYS A 65 11.70 -5.72 2.71
N ASN A 66 10.68 -5.23 3.39
CA ASN A 66 9.68 -6.06 4.04
C ASN A 66 8.28 -5.61 3.66
N THR A 67 7.44 -6.54 3.26
CA THR A 67 6.12 -6.29 2.71
C THR A 67 5.07 -7.18 3.37
N GLY A 68 3.86 -6.66 3.50
CA GLY A 68 2.67 -7.43 3.82
C GLY A 68 1.99 -7.93 2.55
N VAL A 69 1.53 -9.16 2.54
CA VAL A 69 0.83 -9.76 1.40
C VAL A 69 -0.54 -10.25 1.83
N GLY A 70 -1.58 -9.81 1.13
CA GLY A 70 -2.96 -10.23 1.36
C GLY A 70 -3.86 -9.14 1.92
N GLY A 71 -5.17 -9.43 1.95
CA GLY A 71 -6.23 -8.52 2.42
C GLY A 71 -6.49 -8.57 3.94
N GLY A 72 -5.60 -9.21 4.71
CA GLY A 72 -5.75 -9.44 6.14
C GLY A 72 -6.40 -10.79 6.48
N ILE A 73 -6.14 -11.26 7.70
CA ILE A 73 -6.65 -12.53 8.18
C ILE A 73 -8.12 -12.37 8.57
N ARG A 74 -8.98 -13.26 8.08
CA ARG A 74 -10.40 -13.26 8.38
C ARG A 74 -10.70 -14.00 9.69
N ARG A 75 -11.74 -13.55 10.38
CA ARG A 75 -12.17 -14.09 11.66
C ARG A 75 -12.41 -15.59 11.62
N GLU A 76 -13.17 -16.06 10.66
CA GLU A 76 -13.49 -17.46 10.47
C GLU A 76 -12.23 -18.36 10.33
N HIS A 77 -11.20 -17.87 9.65
CA HIS A 77 -9.92 -18.56 9.52
C HIS A 77 -9.15 -18.57 10.83
N ALA A 78 -9.07 -17.42 11.51
CA ALA A 78 -8.43 -17.33 12.81
C ALA A 78 -9.07 -18.27 13.81
N GLU A 79 -10.40 -18.29 13.91
CA GLU A 79 -11.16 -19.18 14.78
C GLU A 79 -10.97 -20.67 14.42
N ARG A 80 -10.94 -21.00 13.12
CA ARG A 80 -10.68 -22.36 12.65
C ARG A 80 -9.29 -22.85 13.05
N TYR A 81 -8.26 -22.04 12.84
CA TYR A 81 -6.88 -22.37 13.20
C TYR A 81 -6.74 -22.52 14.71
N ALA A 82 -7.29 -21.59 15.49
CA ALA A 82 -7.25 -21.64 16.93
C ALA A 82 -7.85 -22.93 17.47
N ARG A 83 -9.05 -23.31 17.01
CA ARG A 83 -9.73 -24.53 17.46
C ARG A 83 -8.99 -25.82 17.08
N ASN A 84 -8.46 -25.88 15.87
CA ASN A 84 -7.92 -27.12 15.33
C ASN A 84 -6.44 -27.35 15.66
N TYR A 85 -5.66 -26.29 15.85
CA TYR A 85 -4.20 -26.41 15.95
C TYR A 85 -3.62 -25.97 17.28
N PHE A 86 -4.35 -25.23 18.13
CA PHE A 86 -3.80 -24.64 19.35
C PHE A 86 -4.66 -24.81 20.63
N PRO A 87 -5.36 -25.91 20.85
CA PRO A 87 -6.28 -26.03 22.00
C PRO A 87 -5.58 -25.89 23.35
N SER A 88 -4.26 -26.14 23.43
CA SER A 88 -3.50 -26.18 24.68
C SER A 88 -2.69 -24.92 25.01
N LYS A 89 -2.61 -23.94 24.10
CA LYS A 89 -1.70 -22.79 24.27
C LYS A 89 -2.35 -21.46 24.65
N GLY A 90 -3.63 -21.43 25.00
CA GLY A 90 -4.32 -20.20 25.43
C GLY A 90 -4.44 -19.13 24.33
N TRP A 91 -4.22 -19.47 23.08
CA TRP A 91 -4.24 -18.58 21.91
C TRP A 91 -5.61 -17.91 21.68
N PHE A 92 -6.69 -18.42 22.30
CA PHE A 92 -7.99 -17.75 22.25
C PHE A 92 -7.98 -16.32 22.79
N LYS A 93 -7.18 -16.02 23.84
CA LYS A 93 -7.00 -14.66 24.33
C LYS A 93 -6.24 -13.76 23.36
N GLN A 94 -5.36 -14.36 22.55
CA GLN A 94 -4.61 -13.63 21.52
C GLN A 94 -5.43 -13.41 20.26
N ILE A 95 -6.41 -14.26 19.95
CA ILE A 95 -7.32 -14.07 18.81
C ILE A 95 -8.26 -12.91 19.04
N ASP A 96 -8.77 -12.71 20.25
CA ASP A 96 -9.56 -11.54 20.60
C ASP A 96 -8.72 -10.24 20.52
N MET A 97 -7.40 -10.33 20.69
CA MET A 97 -6.46 -9.22 20.46
C MET A 97 -6.06 -9.05 19.01
N VAL A 98 -6.01 -10.09 18.21
CA VAL A 98 -5.72 -10.04 16.77
C VAL A 98 -6.92 -9.53 15.97
N TYR A 99 -8.11 -9.60 16.53
CA TYR A 99 -9.38 -9.43 15.80
C TYR A 99 -9.89 -8.00 15.63
N PRO A 100 -9.61 -7.01 16.49
CA PRO A 100 -9.84 -5.61 16.16
C PRO A 100 -8.80 -5.08 15.16
N LEU A 101 -7.84 -5.92 14.78
CA LEU A 101 -6.58 -5.53 14.18
C LEU A 101 -6.57 -5.76 12.69
N ASN A 102 -7.07 -4.82 11.99
CA ASN A 102 -6.67 -4.53 10.63
C ASN A 102 -5.21 -4.00 10.54
N SER A 103 -4.39 -4.25 11.54
CA SER A 103 -2.98 -3.91 11.52
C SER A 103 -2.16 -5.00 12.22
N TRP A 104 -1.15 -5.48 11.54
CA TRP A 104 -0.11 -6.40 12.02
C TRP A 104 0.68 -5.86 13.23
N SER A 105 0.46 -4.57 13.60
CA SER A 105 1.21 -3.85 14.62
C SER A 105 0.87 -4.22 16.06
N ASN A 106 -0.22 -4.94 16.30
CA ASN A 106 -0.71 -5.18 17.65
C ASN A 106 -0.60 -6.62 18.13
N ILE A 107 0.18 -7.47 17.46
CA ILE A 107 0.51 -8.80 18.00
C ILE A 107 1.72 -8.60 18.93
N PRO A 108 1.54 -8.65 20.28
CA PRO A 108 2.67 -8.58 21.20
C PRO A 108 3.64 -9.73 20.89
N GLU A 109 4.92 -9.43 20.67
CA GLU A 109 5.94 -10.41 20.25
C GLU A 109 5.59 -11.17 18.97
N GLY A 110 4.83 -10.53 18.09
CA GLY A 110 4.21 -11.17 16.94
C GLY A 110 5.18 -11.66 15.86
N PRO A 111 4.68 -12.58 15.03
CA PRO A 111 5.39 -13.21 13.93
C PRO A 111 6.10 -12.32 12.91
N PRO A 112 5.67 -11.06 12.66
CA PRO A 112 6.31 -10.22 11.63
C PRO A 112 7.81 -10.04 11.80
N GLU A 113 8.31 -10.02 13.03
CA GLU A 113 9.74 -9.84 13.27
C GLU A 113 10.56 -11.13 13.19
N LYS A 114 9.95 -12.29 13.42
CA LYS A 114 10.69 -13.57 13.42
C LYS A 114 11.29 -13.89 12.06
N HIS A 115 10.56 -13.67 10.97
CA HIS A 115 11.05 -13.92 9.62
C HIS A 115 12.16 -12.93 9.25
N ILE A 116 12.07 -11.67 9.69
CA ILE A 116 13.13 -10.68 9.48
C ILE A 116 14.40 -11.09 10.26
N LYS A 117 14.27 -11.48 11.53
CA LYS A 117 15.39 -11.99 12.32
C LYS A 117 16.04 -13.21 11.67
N LYS A 118 15.20 -14.13 11.12
CA LYS A 118 15.71 -15.29 10.39
C LYS A 118 16.47 -14.89 9.12
N LEU A 119 16.01 -13.86 8.40
CA LEU A 119 16.73 -13.35 7.25
C LEU A 119 18.13 -12.84 7.63
N PHE A 120 18.25 -12.16 8.77
CA PHE A 120 19.57 -11.72 9.29
C PHE A 120 20.48 -12.90 9.62
N GLU A 121 19.93 -13.95 10.25
CA GLU A 121 20.69 -15.16 10.60
C GLU A 121 21.24 -15.87 9.37
N ILE A 122 20.41 -16.09 8.34
CA ILE A 122 20.82 -16.87 7.15
C ILE A 122 21.76 -16.09 6.22
N THR A 123 21.65 -14.77 6.21
CA THR A 123 22.51 -13.93 5.36
C THR A 123 23.78 -13.48 6.07
N GLY A 124 23.85 -13.54 7.40
CA GLY A 124 24.89 -12.94 8.20
C GLY A 124 24.95 -11.41 8.13
N LYS A 125 23.95 -10.78 7.49
CA LYS A 125 23.89 -9.33 7.27
C LYS A 125 22.86 -8.71 8.21
N LYS A 126 23.12 -7.46 8.64
CA LYS A 126 22.16 -6.63 9.36
C LYS A 126 21.85 -5.41 8.51
N PRO A 127 20.58 -5.07 8.31
CA PRO A 127 20.21 -3.86 7.56
C PRO A 127 20.64 -2.61 8.33
N THR A 128 20.95 -1.58 7.58
CA THR A 128 21.26 -0.24 8.10
C THR A 128 20.09 0.72 7.93
N VAL A 129 19.19 0.41 7.00
CA VAL A 129 17.95 1.14 6.70
C VAL A 129 16.87 0.17 6.24
N SER A 130 15.61 0.61 6.26
CA SER A 130 14.46 -0.08 5.66
C SER A 130 13.83 0.80 4.59
N VAL A 131 13.25 0.19 3.55
CA VAL A 131 12.52 0.89 2.50
C VAL A 131 11.07 0.38 2.45
N PRO A 132 10.06 1.28 2.39
CA PRO A 132 8.66 0.91 2.15
C PRO A 132 8.47 0.12 0.86
N ASP A 133 7.58 -0.85 0.90
CA ASP A 133 7.15 -1.61 -0.28
C ASP A 133 6.29 -0.75 -1.21
N GLU A 134 5.34 -0.02 -0.64
CA GLU A 134 4.36 0.76 -1.37
C GLU A 134 3.85 1.94 -0.54
N ILE A 135 3.07 2.81 -1.18
CA ILE A 135 2.43 3.95 -0.52
C ILE A 135 1.01 3.59 -0.12
N GLY A 136 0.70 3.78 1.15
CA GLY A 136 -0.63 3.58 1.70
C GLY A 136 -0.74 4.02 3.14
N PRO A 137 -1.95 4.06 3.74
CA PRO A 137 -2.14 4.38 5.15
C PRO A 137 -1.38 3.48 6.12
N HIS A 138 -1.00 2.26 5.71
CA HIS A 138 -0.20 1.31 6.49
C HIS A 138 1.25 1.77 6.74
N LEU A 139 1.75 2.80 6.01
CA LEU A 139 3.10 3.34 6.17
C LEU A 139 3.45 3.70 7.61
N ALA A 140 2.49 4.21 8.40
CA ALA A 140 2.75 4.52 9.81
C ALA A 140 3.17 3.27 10.59
N GLY A 141 2.48 2.16 10.40
CA GLY A 141 2.84 0.87 11.03
C GLY A 141 4.21 0.36 10.59
N MET A 142 4.58 0.56 9.33
CA MET A 142 5.91 0.20 8.83
C MET A 142 6.99 1.05 9.49
N ILE A 143 6.82 2.36 9.53
CA ILE A 143 7.76 3.29 10.18
C ILE A 143 7.88 3.02 11.68
N TYR A 144 6.78 2.65 12.36
CA TYR A 144 6.82 2.26 13.77
C TYR A 144 7.64 0.99 13.98
N ARG A 145 7.42 -0.04 13.16
CA ARG A 145 8.21 -1.28 13.19
C ARG A 145 9.69 -0.99 12.97
N ASP A 146 10.03 -0.23 11.93
CA ASP A 146 11.41 0.10 11.59
C ASP A 146 12.09 0.85 12.73
N SER A 147 11.40 1.81 13.34
CA SER A 147 11.90 2.55 14.50
C SER A 147 12.13 1.65 15.72
N LYS A 148 11.22 0.69 15.99
CA LYS A 148 11.38 -0.32 17.05
C LYS A 148 12.58 -1.24 16.80
N MET A 149 12.90 -1.47 15.55
CA MET A 149 14.10 -2.22 15.13
C MET A 149 15.39 -1.35 15.11
N GLY A 150 15.29 -0.06 15.39
CA GLY A 150 16.41 0.88 15.31
C GLY A 150 16.82 1.25 13.89
N LEU A 151 15.95 1.00 12.89
CA LEU A 151 16.21 1.28 11.49
C LEU A 151 15.59 2.62 11.07
N PRO A 152 16.34 3.51 10.43
CA PRO A 152 15.74 4.61 9.66
C PRO A 152 14.96 4.08 8.46
N THR A 153 13.84 4.71 8.14
CA THR A 153 13.08 4.46 6.91
C THR A 153 13.63 5.33 5.78
N VAL A 154 13.81 4.75 4.61
CA VAL A 154 14.22 5.51 3.41
C VAL A 154 13.01 6.23 2.83
N ASP A 155 13.21 7.48 2.40
CA ASP A 155 12.22 8.27 1.68
C ASP A 155 12.09 7.80 0.22
N ALA A 156 11.56 6.59 0.06
CA ALA A 156 11.34 5.93 -1.21
C ALA A 156 10.34 4.78 -1.05
N ASP A 157 9.88 4.23 -2.15
CA ASP A 157 9.16 2.94 -2.21
C ASP A 157 9.58 2.17 -3.47
N TRP A 158 9.20 0.88 -3.55
CA TRP A 158 9.51 0.06 -4.71
C TRP A 158 8.26 -0.42 -5.49
N SER A 159 7.18 0.40 -5.45
CA SER A 159 5.94 0.21 -6.22
C SER A 159 5.60 1.38 -7.14
N GLY A 160 6.42 2.46 -7.12
CA GLY A 160 6.23 3.64 -7.96
C GLY A 160 5.23 4.63 -7.38
N CYS A 161 5.35 4.95 -6.10
CA CYS A 161 4.55 5.92 -5.37
C CYS A 161 3.04 5.63 -5.41
N ARG A 162 2.66 4.37 -5.24
CA ARG A 162 1.28 3.86 -5.20
C ARG A 162 1.20 2.57 -4.41
N ALA A 163 -0.01 2.08 -4.13
CA ALA A 163 -0.22 0.69 -3.72
C ALA A 163 -0.40 -0.21 -4.94
N VAL A 164 0.00 -1.48 -4.81
CA VAL A 164 -0.08 -2.50 -5.87
C VAL A 164 -0.54 -3.86 -5.31
N PRO A 165 -1.33 -4.64 -6.06
CA PRO A 165 -1.92 -5.88 -5.53
C PRO A 165 -0.94 -7.03 -5.38
N THR A 166 0.19 -7.03 -6.09
CA THR A 166 1.11 -8.18 -6.16
C THR A 166 2.56 -7.77 -6.03
N LEU A 167 3.39 -8.64 -5.46
CA LEU A 167 4.85 -8.45 -5.34
C LEU A 167 5.56 -8.36 -6.70
N SER A 168 4.96 -8.94 -7.74
CA SER A 168 5.50 -8.87 -9.09
C SER A 168 5.41 -7.47 -9.69
N LEU A 169 4.50 -6.62 -9.18
CA LEU A 169 4.35 -5.21 -9.57
C LEU A 169 5.31 -4.31 -8.77
N SER A 170 6.57 -4.62 -8.83
CA SER A 170 7.66 -3.91 -8.15
C SER A 170 8.56 -3.20 -9.16
N THR A 171 8.99 -1.98 -8.85
CA THR A 171 9.99 -1.26 -9.62
C THR A 171 11.35 -1.97 -9.56
N LEU A 172 11.60 -2.76 -8.51
CA LEU A 172 12.74 -3.66 -8.43
C LEU A 172 12.67 -4.78 -9.50
N ASN A 173 11.47 -5.25 -9.86
CA ASN A 173 11.28 -6.19 -10.97
C ASN A 173 11.61 -5.55 -12.33
N VAL A 174 11.35 -4.25 -12.49
CA VAL A 174 11.68 -3.53 -13.72
C VAL A 174 13.18 -3.52 -13.98
N ILE A 175 14.00 -3.45 -12.93
CA ILE A 175 15.47 -3.50 -13.03
C ILE A 175 16.06 -4.89 -12.82
N ASP A 176 15.22 -5.92 -12.70
CA ASP A 176 15.61 -7.30 -12.47
C ASP A 176 16.51 -7.49 -11.22
N ALA A 177 16.17 -6.79 -10.15
CA ALA A 177 16.89 -6.89 -8.88
C ALA A 177 16.77 -8.28 -8.25
N PRO A 178 17.81 -8.81 -7.57
CA PRO A 178 17.76 -10.13 -6.94
C PRO A 178 16.77 -10.15 -5.77
N ILE A 179 15.99 -11.24 -5.65
CA ILE A 179 15.01 -11.46 -4.58
C ILE A 179 15.60 -12.32 -3.46
N ALA A 180 16.29 -13.40 -3.84
CA ALA A 180 16.75 -14.42 -2.90
C ALA A 180 18.12 -14.07 -2.26
N PRO A 181 18.35 -14.49 -1.00
CA PRO A 181 17.41 -15.23 -0.16
C PRO A 181 16.29 -14.34 0.39
N TYR A 182 15.11 -14.93 0.58
CA TYR A 182 13.95 -14.25 1.18
C TYR A 182 13.35 -15.09 2.30
N THR A 183 12.55 -14.47 3.14
CA THR A 183 11.80 -15.15 4.20
C THR A 183 10.33 -14.80 4.14
N ILE A 184 9.47 -15.72 4.61
CA ILE A 184 8.05 -15.50 4.78
C ILE A 184 7.69 -15.72 6.25
N GLY A 185 6.91 -14.83 6.84
CA GLY A 185 6.37 -14.93 8.17
C GLY A 185 4.84 -14.98 8.14
N THR A 186 4.25 -15.98 8.81
CA THR A 186 2.80 -16.06 8.95
C THR A 186 2.34 -15.49 10.29
N ALA A 187 1.07 -15.09 10.39
CA ALA A 187 0.48 -14.65 11.66
C ALA A 187 0.48 -15.74 12.74
N TRP A 188 0.68 -17.00 12.36
CA TRP A 188 0.73 -18.14 13.25
C TRP A 188 2.13 -18.42 13.81
N GLY A 189 3.13 -17.70 13.34
CA GLY A 189 4.51 -17.81 13.79
C GLY A 189 5.39 -18.73 12.93
N ASP A 190 4.88 -19.23 11.80
CA ASP A 190 5.70 -19.99 10.85
C ASP A 190 6.70 -19.06 10.18
N VAL A 191 7.90 -19.58 9.95
CA VAL A 191 8.94 -18.90 9.19
C VAL A 191 9.43 -19.83 8.08
N ILE A 192 9.29 -19.40 6.85
CA ILE A 192 9.75 -20.09 5.65
C ILE A 192 10.94 -19.32 5.05
N VAL A 193 11.91 -20.05 4.57
CA VAL A 193 13.11 -19.50 3.92
C VAL A 193 13.15 -19.95 2.46
N GLY A 194 13.25 -19.00 1.55
CA GLY A 194 13.51 -19.25 0.15
C GLY A 194 14.94 -18.88 -0.21
N TYR A 195 15.74 -19.85 -0.60
CA TYR A 195 17.13 -19.65 -1.02
C TYR A 195 17.24 -19.29 -2.49
N GLU A 196 16.28 -19.72 -3.30
CA GLU A 196 16.24 -19.47 -4.73
C GLU A 196 14.80 -19.26 -5.19
N ILE A 197 14.61 -18.40 -6.17
CA ILE A 197 13.32 -18.16 -6.82
C ILE A 197 13.57 -17.69 -8.26
N LEU A 198 12.78 -18.19 -9.19
CA LEU A 198 12.99 -17.95 -10.62
C LEU A 198 12.70 -16.51 -11.05
N SER A 199 11.66 -15.88 -10.46
CA SER A 199 11.19 -14.57 -10.88
C SER A 199 10.31 -13.93 -9.80
N TYR A 200 10.05 -12.62 -9.94
CA TYR A 200 9.10 -11.88 -9.10
C TYR A 200 7.70 -12.48 -9.15
N GLN A 201 7.24 -12.99 -10.30
CA GLN A 201 5.95 -13.66 -10.39
C GLN A 201 5.94 -14.96 -9.57
N ARG A 202 7.02 -15.75 -9.63
CA ARG A 202 7.11 -16.97 -8.80
C ARG A 202 7.21 -16.65 -7.32
N TRP A 203 7.88 -15.54 -6.96
CA TRP A 203 7.90 -15.07 -5.57
C TRP A 203 6.48 -14.68 -5.10
N GLU A 204 5.73 -13.93 -5.91
CA GLU A 204 4.32 -13.63 -5.65
C GLU A 204 3.51 -14.93 -5.45
N ASP A 205 3.60 -15.89 -6.36
CA ASP A 205 2.84 -17.15 -6.29
C ASP A 205 3.10 -17.91 -4.98
N VAL A 206 4.36 -18.01 -4.57
CA VAL A 206 4.76 -18.70 -3.33
C VAL A 206 4.25 -17.94 -2.10
N VAL A 207 4.51 -16.63 -2.01
CA VAL A 207 4.11 -15.82 -0.86
C VAL A 207 2.59 -15.71 -0.78
N ARG A 208 1.90 -15.57 -1.92
CA ARG A 208 0.42 -15.54 -1.98
C ARG A 208 -0.20 -16.85 -1.52
N THR A 209 0.39 -17.97 -1.89
CA THR A 209 -0.04 -19.30 -1.40
C THR A 209 0.05 -19.36 0.12
N MET A 210 1.13 -18.84 0.71
CA MET A 210 1.29 -18.77 2.15
C MET A 210 0.28 -17.82 2.81
N ALA A 211 -0.01 -16.68 2.17
CA ALA A 211 -1.06 -15.76 2.63
C ALA A 211 -2.44 -16.45 2.67
N VAL A 212 -2.79 -17.20 1.62
CA VAL A 212 -4.04 -17.99 1.56
C VAL A 212 -4.08 -19.03 2.68
N MET A 213 -3.01 -19.80 2.85
CA MET A 213 -2.90 -20.81 3.91
C MET A 213 -2.97 -20.21 5.30
N SER A 214 -2.48 -18.99 5.47
CA SER A 214 -2.51 -18.27 6.76
C SER A 214 -3.86 -17.61 7.06
N GLY A 215 -4.85 -17.78 6.19
CA GLY A 215 -6.19 -17.22 6.40
C GLY A 215 -6.41 -15.84 5.76
N GLY A 216 -5.50 -15.37 4.92
CA GLY A 216 -5.67 -14.16 4.12
C GLY A 216 -4.51 -13.16 4.19
N GLY A 217 -3.44 -13.46 4.94
CA GLY A 217 -2.28 -12.57 4.99
C GLY A 217 -1.02 -13.22 5.55
N CYS A 218 0.12 -12.78 5.05
CA CYS A 218 1.45 -13.08 5.56
C CYS A 218 2.39 -11.89 5.28
N ALA A 219 3.65 -12.00 5.69
CA ALA A 219 4.68 -11.02 5.35
C ALA A 219 5.84 -11.71 4.62
N SER A 220 6.57 -10.98 3.79
CA SER A 220 7.81 -11.46 3.19
C SER A 220 8.90 -10.41 3.29
N ALA A 221 10.14 -10.84 3.49
CA ALA A 221 11.28 -9.95 3.59
C ALA A 221 12.44 -10.44 2.73
N MET A 222 13.15 -9.48 2.14
CA MET A 222 14.42 -9.67 1.43
C MET A 222 15.36 -8.50 1.73
N MET A 223 16.60 -8.58 1.30
CA MET A 223 17.58 -7.50 1.42
C MET A 223 18.18 -7.17 0.05
N ILE A 224 18.36 -5.88 -0.19
CA ILE A 224 19.05 -5.35 -1.36
C ILE A 224 20.22 -4.46 -0.94
N SER A 225 21.10 -4.12 -1.88
CA SER A 225 22.13 -3.11 -1.65
C SER A 225 21.57 -1.69 -1.78
N GLY A 226 22.25 -0.71 -1.20
CA GLY A 226 21.92 0.70 -1.41
C GLY A 226 22.05 1.13 -2.87
N GLU A 227 22.97 0.52 -3.63
CA GLU A 227 23.05 0.72 -5.08
C GLU A 227 21.75 0.27 -5.79
N THR A 228 21.25 -0.92 -5.46
CA THR A 228 20.00 -1.46 -6.01
C THR A 228 18.81 -0.58 -5.61
N LEU A 229 18.76 -0.14 -4.35
CA LEU A 229 17.75 0.81 -3.87
C LEU A 229 17.70 2.06 -4.75
N LYS A 230 18.83 2.72 -4.94
CA LYS A 230 18.91 3.97 -5.72
C LYS A 230 18.47 3.81 -7.17
N LYS A 231 18.73 2.64 -7.77
CA LYS A 231 18.37 2.34 -9.16
C LYS A 231 16.93 1.88 -9.33
N GLY A 232 16.35 1.24 -8.32
CA GLY A 232 15.09 0.51 -8.44
C GLY A 232 13.94 1.01 -7.57
N SER A 233 14.10 2.11 -6.83
CA SER A 233 13.02 2.68 -6.02
C SER A 233 12.55 4.03 -6.55
N GLU A 234 11.28 4.35 -6.30
CA GLU A 234 10.71 5.69 -6.50
C GLU A 234 11.14 6.58 -5.34
N HIS A 235 11.90 7.62 -5.64
CA HIS A 235 12.47 8.50 -4.63
C HIS A 235 11.47 9.53 -4.11
N ASN A 236 11.62 9.92 -2.84
CA ASN A 236 10.82 10.96 -2.16
C ASN A 236 9.32 10.63 -2.02
N SER A 237 8.93 9.38 -2.10
CA SER A 237 7.52 8.98 -2.08
C SER A 237 6.89 9.17 -0.70
N VAL A 238 7.63 8.97 0.39
CA VAL A 238 7.12 9.22 1.76
C VAL A 238 6.94 10.72 2.00
N SER A 239 7.92 11.54 1.64
CA SER A 239 7.80 13.00 1.75
C SER A 239 6.74 13.57 0.80
N PHE A 240 6.50 12.92 -0.34
CA PHE A 240 5.40 13.27 -1.24
C PHE A 240 4.04 13.02 -0.58
N CYS A 241 3.88 11.90 0.16
CA CYS A 241 2.68 11.67 0.97
C CYS A 241 2.48 12.76 2.03
N ILE A 242 3.56 13.12 2.76
CA ILE A 242 3.51 14.19 3.77
C ILE A 242 3.07 15.51 3.14
N LYS A 243 3.71 15.91 2.03
CA LYS A 243 3.40 17.13 1.29
C LYS A 243 1.95 17.17 0.81
N THR A 244 1.48 16.07 0.23
CA THR A 244 0.11 15.93 -0.28
C THR A 244 -0.91 16.04 0.85
N GLY A 245 -0.73 15.26 1.91
CA GLY A 245 -1.65 15.29 3.05
C GLY A 245 -1.66 16.62 3.77
N LYS A 246 -0.50 17.28 3.91
CA LYS A 246 -0.41 18.64 4.45
C LYS A 246 -1.23 19.61 3.62
N ALA A 247 -1.08 19.62 2.29
CA ALA A 247 -1.83 20.51 1.42
C ALA A 247 -3.35 20.30 1.56
N MET A 248 -3.81 19.05 1.58
CA MET A 248 -5.22 18.69 1.71
C MET A 248 -5.79 19.09 3.09
N LEU A 249 -5.06 18.81 4.16
CA LEU A 249 -5.49 19.14 5.55
C LEU A 249 -5.50 20.64 5.79
N GLU A 250 -4.54 21.40 5.23
CA GLU A 250 -4.51 22.86 5.31
C GLU A 250 -5.66 23.50 4.52
N ALA A 251 -5.97 23.00 3.32
CA ALA A 251 -7.13 23.44 2.54
C ALA A 251 -8.42 23.24 3.35
N LYS A 252 -8.62 22.04 3.87
CA LYS A 252 -9.77 21.69 4.71
C LYS A 252 -9.90 22.62 5.94
N LYS A 253 -8.79 22.94 6.61
CA LYS A 253 -8.78 23.83 7.78
C LYS A 253 -9.17 25.26 7.41
N LYS A 254 -8.87 25.71 6.19
CA LYS A 254 -9.25 27.04 5.67
C LYS A 254 -10.66 27.08 5.10
N GLY A 255 -11.33 25.95 4.94
CA GLY A 255 -12.62 25.84 4.26
C GLY A 255 -12.51 25.80 2.71
N ASP A 256 -11.29 25.60 2.20
CA ASP A 256 -11.01 25.39 0.79
C ASP A 256 -11.23 23.89 0.41
N ASP A 257 -11.30 23.63 -0.89
CA ASP A 257 -11.49 22.25 -1.41
C ASP A 257 -10.24 21.39 -1.27
N PRO A 258 -10.25 20.32 -0.47
CA PRO A 258 -9.10 19.42 -0.31
C PRO A 258 -8.80 18.62 -1.58
N VAL A 259 -9.78 18.42 -2.49
CA VAL A 259 -9.58 17.70 -3.76
C VAL A 259 -8.78 18.58 -4.74
N GLU A 260 -9.11 19.85 -4.84
CA GLU A 260 -8.31 20.80 -5.63
C GLU A 260 -6.88 20.92 -5.08
N ALA A 261 -6.72 20.90 -3.75
CA ALA A 261 -5.40 20.87 -3.12
C ALA A 261 -4.61 19.60 -3.46
N LEU A 262 -5.28 18.44 -3.50
CA LEU A 262 -4.69 17.17 -3.97
C LEU A 262 -4.21 17.27 -5.41
N ILE A 263 -5.09 17.70 -6.33
CA ILE A 263 -4.79 17.81 -7.75
C ILE A 263 -3.56 18.70 -7.96
N LYS A 264 -3.54 19.86 -7.32
CA LYS A 264 -2.42 20.79 -7.39
C LYS A 264 -1.12 20.22 -6.80
N ALA A 265 -1.21 19.52 -5.66
CA ALA A 265 -0.04 18.95 -4.98
C ALA A 265 0.61 17.79 -5.74
N THR A 266 -0.18 17.09 -6.56
CA THR A 266 0.21 15.88 -7.30
C THR A 266 0.40 16.10 -8.80
N ASP A 267 0.16 17.30 -9.30
CA ASP A 267 0.06 17.59 -10.75
C ASP A 267 -0.90 16.60 -11.43
N GLY A 268 -2.03 16.37 -10.77
CA GLY A 268 -3.01 15.37 -11.15
C GLY A 268 -4.21 15.95 -11.90
N TYR A 269 -5.19 15.09 -12.13
CA TYR A 269 -6.40 15.41 -12.89
C TYR A 269 -7.63 14.97 -12.11
N LYS A 270 -8.71 15.77 -12.15
CA LYS A 270 -10.06 15.31 -11.87
C LYS A 270 -10.57 14.57 -13.10
N ILE A 271 -10.82 13.26 -12.98
CA ILE A 271 -11.25 12.45 -14.12
C ILE A 271 -12.74 12.12 -14.07
N PHE A 272 -13.38 12.25 -12.91
CA PHE A 272 -14.82 12.05 -12.74
C PHE A 272 -15.30 12.65 -11.42
N GLU A 273 -16.58 13.04 -11.39
CA GLU A 273 -17.27 13.47 -10.18
C GLU A 273 -18.71 12.92 -10.19
N GLY A 274 -19.18 12.45 -9.04
CA GLY A 274 -20.52 11.87 -8.97
C GLY A 274 -20.87 11.28 -7.62
N LYS A 275 -21.87 10.39 -7.64
CA LYS A 275 -22.35 9.67 -6.46
C LYS A 275 -22.14 8.18 -6.63
N VAL A 276 -21.66 7.52 -5.59
CA VAL A 276 -21.59 6.06 -5.57
C VAL A 276 -22.98 5.49 -5.79
N ALA A 277 -23.15 4.71 -6.84
CA ALA A 277 -24.40 4.02 -7.14
C ALA A 277 -24.39 2.61 -6.58
N TYR A 278 -23.29 1.89 -6.80
CA TYR A 278 -23.18 0.49 -6.39
C TYR A 278 -21.73 0.09 -6.15
N PHE A 279 -21.53 -0.87 -5.25
CA PHE A 279 -20.22 -1.42 -4.91
C PHE A 279 -20.34 -2.93 -4.72
N THR A 280 -19.41 -3.69 -5.30
CA THR A 280 -19.28 -5.12 -5.06
C THR A 280 -17.91 -5.42 -4.47
N SER A 281 -17.85 -6.43 -3.62
CA SER A 281 -16.59 -6.89 -3.03
C SER A 281 -16.62 -8.40 -2.82
N GLU A 282 -15.61 -9.08 -3.33
CA GLU A 282 -15.37 -10.50 -3.13
C GLU A 282 -13.93 -10.69 -2.66
N ALA A 283 -13.76 -11.40 -1.56
CA ALA A 283 -12.42 -11.78 -1.14
C ALA A 283 -12.12 -13.21 -1.58
N LYS A 284 -11.05 -13.37 -2.33
CA LYS A 284 -10.61 -14.65 -2.89
C LYS A 284 -9.09 -14.65 -3.06
N ASN A 285 -8.47 -15.79 -2.72
CA ASN A 285 -7.02 -15.97 -2.87
C ASN A 285 -6.18 -14.88 -2.19
N ALA A 286 -6.61 -14.45 -0.99
CA ALA A 286 -5.99 -13.35 -0.23
C ALA A 286 -5.98 -12.00 -0.98
N PHE A 287 -6.86 -11.79 -1.94
CA PHE A 287 -7.18 -10.50 -2.55
C PHE A 287 -8.62 -10.09 -2.23
N VAL A 288 -8.90 -8.83 -2.48
CA VAL A 288 -10.26 -8.28 -2.54
C VAL A 288 -10.50 -7.79 -3.97
N TYR A 289 -11.53 -8.34 -4.62
CA TYR A 289 -11.94 -7.98 -5.98
C TYR A 289 -13.30 -7.29 -5.96
N GLY A 290 -13.55 -6.47 -6.93
CA GLY A 290 -14.89 -5.94 -7.13
C GLY A 290 -14.98 -4.85 -8.17
N HIS A 291 -16.14 -4.19 -8.11
CA HIS A 291 -16.44 -3.05 -8.95
C HIS A 291 -17.05 -1.93 -8.12
N VAL A 292 -16.82 -0.72 -8.56
CA VAL A 292 -17.52 0.49 -8.11
C VAL A 292 -18.21 1.11 -9.31
N TRP A 293 -19.47 1.50 -9.16
CA TRP A 293 -20.21 2.30 -10.13
C TRP A 293 -20.52 3.67 -9.52
N ILE A 294 -20.19 4.72 -10.25
CA ILE A 294 -20.40 6.10 -9.84
C ILE A 294 -21.26 6.77 -10.93
N GLU A 295 -22.44 7.26 -10.55
CA GLU A 295 -23.27 8.09 -11.41
C GLU A 295 -22.77 9.52 -11.40
N GLY A 296 -22.52 10.06 -12.59
CA GLY A 296 -21.98 11.39 -12.76
C GLY A 296 -22.92 12.51 -12.32
N THR A 297 -22.32 13.56 -11.80
CA THR A 297 -22.99 14.85 -11.50
C THR A 297 -22.27 15.97 -12.24
N ASP A 298 -22.88 17.13 -12.26
CA ASP A 298 -22.32 18.35 -12.88
C ASP A 298 -21.89 18.11 -14.34
N GLU A 299 -20.65 18.33 -14.68
CA GLU A 299 -20.09 18.11 -16.03
C GLU A 299 -20.10 16.64 -16.49
N TYR A 300 -20.34 15.71 -15.57
CA TYR A 300 -20.43 14.28 -15.83
C TYR A 300 -21.86 13.74 -15.80
N GLU A 301 -22.89 14.60 -15.70
CA GLU A 301 -24.28 14.19 -15.66
C GLU A 301 -24.63 13.31 -16.88
N GLY A 302 -25.38 12.24 -16.64
CA GLY A 302 -25.74 11.24 -17.65
C GLY A 302 -24.63 10.25 -18.02
N LYS A 303 -23.45 10.34 -17.41
CA LYS A 303 -22.37 9.37 -17.55
C LYS A 303 -22.29 8.49 -16.32
N THR A 304 -21.81 7.26 -16.51
CA THR A 304 -21.49 6.33 -15.42
C THR A 304 -20.02 5.94 -15.51
N LEU A 305 -19.29 6.13 -14.41
CA LEU A 305 -17.93 5.59 -14.27
C LEU A 305 -18.02 4.23 -13.57
N LYS A 306 -17.45 3.21 -14.19
CA LYS A 306 -17.27 1.90 -13.61
C LYS A 306 -15.78 1.70 -13.34
N ILE A 307 -15.43 1.20 -12.17
CA ILE A 307 -14.06 0.87 -11.76
C ILE A 307 -14.01 -0.61 -11.43
N TRP A 308 -13.03 -1.33 -11.97
CA TRP A 308 -12.64 -2.65 -11.50
C TRP A 308 -11.40 -2.54 -10.62
N TYR A 309 -11.39 -3.28 -9.52
CA TYR A 309 -10.27 -3.34 -8.61
C TYR A 309 -9.90 -4.77 -8.23
N GLN A 310 -8.61 -4.97 -8.00
CA GLN A 310 -8.01 -6.10 -7.28
C GLN A 310 -7.13 -5.50 -6.21
N ASN A 311 -7.59 -5.45 -4.97
CA ASN A 311 -7.13 -4.59 -3.89
C ASN A 311 -7.18 -3.10 -4.27
N GLU A 312 -6.38 -2.67 -5.24
CA GLU A 312 -6.26 -1.33 -5.80
C GLU A 312 -7.08 -1.18 -7.08
N ASN A 313 -7.47 0.05 -7.38
CA ASN A 313 -8.15 0.40 -8.62
C ASN A 313 -7.21 0.20 -9.82
N GLN A 314 -7.64 -0.57 -10.82
CA GLN A 314 -6.79 -0.94 -11.95
C GLN A 314 -7.35 -0.49 -13.31
N ILE A 315 -8.65 -0.62 -13.50
CA ILE A 315 -9.29 -0.35 -14.79
C ILE A 315 -10.54 0.49 -14.55
N SER A 316 -10.74 1.51 -15.37
CA SER A 316 -11.99 2.28 -15.38
C SER A 316 -12.61 2.36 -16.77
N TRP A 317 -13.94 2.55 -16.80
CA TRP A 317 -14.74 2.75 -18.01
C TRP A 317 -15.71 3.90 -17.78
N ILE A 318 -15.93 4.73 -18.80
CA ILE A 318 -17.08 5.65 -18.86
C ILE A 318 -18.06 5.12 -19.90
N ASN A 319 -19.29 4.84 -19.49
CA ASN A 319 -20.34 4.29 -20.37
C ASN A 319 -19.85 3.07 -21.16
N GLU A 320 -19.17 2.13 -20.49
CA GLU A 320 -18.55 0.89 -21.01
C GLU A 320 -17.30 1.10 -21.90
N GLU A 321 -16.92 2.32 -22.24
CA GLU A 321 -15.70 2.59 -22.99
C GLU A 321 -14.49 2.70 -22.04
N PRO A 322 -13.36 2.01 -22.31
CA PRO A 322 -12.16 2.08 -21.48
C PRO A 322 -11.68 3.53 -21.32
N TYR A 323 -11.39 3.89 -20.07
CA TYR A 323 -10.98 5.25 -19.72
C TYR A 323 -9.58 5.27 -19.14
N VAL A 324 -9.40 5.57 -17.84
CA VAL A 324 -8.08 5.52 -17.20
C VAL A 324 -7.80 4.11 -16.72
N THR A 325 -6.61 3.61 -16.99
CA THR A 325 -6.18 2.25 -16.61
C THR A 325 -4.79 2.25 -16.01
N CYS A 326 -4.48 1.19 -15.26
CA CYS A 326 -3.09 0.95 -14.85
C CYS A 326 -2.14 0.97 -16.08
N PRO A 327 -0.87 1.42 -15.88
CA PRO A 327 -0.25 1.75 -14.62
C PRO A 327 -0.59 3.15 -14.06
N ASP A 328 -1.35 4.01 -14.74
CA ASP A 328 -1.68 5.33 -14.21
C ASP A 328 -2.59 5.18 -12.98
N PRO A 329 -2.15 5.70 -11.80
CA PRO A 329 -2.90 5.55 -10.58
C PRO A 329 -4.11 6.49 -10.53
N PHE A 330 -5.25 5.96 -10.06
CA PHE A 330 -6.44 6.77 -9.81
C PHE A 330 -7.12 6.33 -8.51
N THR A 331 -7.64 7.30 -7.77
CA THR A 331 -8.22 7.10 -6.45
C THR A 331 -9.58 7.77 -6.36
N VAL A 332 -10.53 7.12 -5.69
CA VAL A 332 -11.83 7.70 -5.36
C VAL A 332 -11.71 8.43 -4.04
N ILE A 333 -12.00 9.72 -4.06
CA ILE A 333 -11.90 10.63 -2.92
C ILE A 333 -13.30 11.02 -2.46
N ASP A 334 -13.57 10.91 -1.18
CA ASP A 334 -14.80 11.44 -0.58
C ASP A 334 -14.80 12.98 -0.70
N LYS A 335 -15.79 13.54 -1.39
CA LYS A 335 -15.85 14.96 -1.71
C LYS A 335 -15.89 15.84 -0.45
N LYS A 336 -16.58 15.40 0.58
CA LYS A 336 -16.77 16.17 1.82
C LYS A 336 -15.53 16.18 2.71
N THR A 337 -14.83 15.04 2.80
CA THR A 337 -13.74 14.87 3.76
C THR A 337 -12.35 14.96 3.16
N GLY A 338 -12.22 14.83 1.85
CA GLY A 338 -10.94 14.68 1.16
C GLY A 338 -10.29 13.31 1.36
N LEU A 339 -10.97 12.36 2.02
CA LEU A 339 -10.43 11.06 2.34
C LEU A 339 -10.40 10.15 1.10
N GLY A 340 -9.26 9.54 0.82
CA GLY A 340 -9.17 8.45 -0.16
C GLY A 340 -9.91 7.21 0.34
N LEU A 341 -10.88 6.72 -0.47
CA LEU A 341 -11.69 5.58 -0.09
C LEU A 341 -10.92 4.28 -0.29
N SER A 342 -10.97 3.40 0.72
CA SER A 342 -10.31 2.10 0.69
C SER A 342 -11.28 1.00 0.23
N ASN A 343 -10.82 0.16 -0.70
CA ASN A 343 -11.56 -1.01 -1.20
C ASN A 343 -11.71 -2.12 -0.15
N PHE A 344 -10.94 -2.05 0.95
CA PHE A 344 -11.05 -2.96 2.09
C PHE A 344 -12.16 -2.57 3.08
N ARG A 345 -12.78 -1.39 2.92
CA ARG A 345 -13.81 -0.83 3.79
C ARG A 345 -15.14 -0.76 3.06
N GLN A 346 -15.86 -1.89 2.97
CA GLN A 346 -17.14 -1.96 2.27
C GLN A 346 -18.17 -0.95 2.79
N GLU A 347 -18.14 -0.66 4.10
CA GLU A 347 -19.00 0.29 4.77
C GLU A 347 -18.76 1.76 4.34
N TRP A 348 -17.66 2.03 3.65
CA TRP A 348 -17.40 3.36 3.10
C TRP A 348 -18.08 3.59 1.74
N TRP A 349 -18.48 2.53 1.06
CA TRP A 349 -19.06 2.58 -0.28
C TRP A 349 -20.59 2.62 -0.25
N THR A 350 -21.15 3.61 0.47
CA THR A 350 -22.61 3.76 0.61
C THR A 350 -23.21 4.43 -0.63
N PRO A 351 -24.31 3.90 -1.18
CA PRO A 351 -25.02 4.58 -2.27
C PRO A 351 -25.38 6.03 -1.92
N GLY A 352 -25.21 6.92 -2.89
CA GLY A 352 -25.43 8.35 -2.71
C GLY A 352 -24.25 9.14 -2.15
N ARG A 353 -23.16 8.48 -1.71
CA ARG A 353 -21.94 9.16 -1.27
C ARG A 353 -21.35 9.97 -2.41
N GLU A 354 -21.13 11.26 -2.19
CA GLU A 354 -20.50 12.17 -3.16
C GLU A 354 -18.99 11.95 -3.19
N VAL A 355 -18.48 11.73 -4.39
CA VAL A 355 -17.05 11.39 -4.61
C VAL A 355 -16.48 12.11 -5.82
N VAL A 356 -15.18 12.32 -5.77
CA VAL A 356 -14.38 12.79 -6.91
C VAL A 356 -13.33 11.73 -7.20
N VAL A 357 -13.14 11.39 -8.47
CA VAL A 357 -12.09 10.47 -8.87
C VAL A 357 -10.93 11.28 -9.45
N CYS A 358 -9.78 11.15 -8.79
CA CYS A 358 -8.55 11.81 -9.19
C CYS A 358 -7.56 10.79 -9.75
N ALA A 359 -6.84 11.19 -10.78
CA ALA A 359 -5.79 10.38 -11.39
C ALA A 359 -4.53 11.20 -11.61
N ARG A 360 -3.42 10.53 -11.80
CA ARG A 360 -2.15 11.19 -12.11
C ARG A 360 -1.27 10.30 -12.99
N LYS A 361 -0.22 10.90 -13.55
CA LYS A 361 0.83 10.17 -14.25
C LYS A 361 1.44 9.12 -13.32
N SER A 362 1.67 7.90 -13.83
CA SER A 362 2.43 6.87 -13.12
C SER A 362 3.93 7.21 -13.09
N SER A 363 4.65 6.54 -12.19
CA SER A 363 6.11 6.53 -12.16
C SER A 363 6.70 6.20 -13.54
N ASP A 364 7.82 6.83 -13.88
CA ASP A 364 8.51 6.58 -15.14
C ASP A 364 9.01 5.13 -15.26
N PHE A 365 9.24 4.42 -14.16
CA PHE A 365 9.51 2.98 -14.17
C PHE A 365 8.44 2.20 -14.95
N TRP A 366 7.18 2.50 -14.69
CA TRP A 366 6.04 1.81 -15.31
C TRP A 366 5.78 2.21 -16.76
N ARG A 367 6.34 3.32 -17.23
CA ARG A 367 6.17 3.82 -18.59
C ARG A 367 7.29 3.40 -19.54
N THR A 368 8.31 2.70 -19.04
CA THR A 368 9.31 2.03 -19.89
C THR A 368 8.69 0.83 -20.60
N GLU A 369 9.31 0.35 -21.68
CA GLU A 369 8.89 -0.87 -22.36
C GLU A 369 8.82 -2.07 -21.41
N ARG A 370 9.85 -2.24 -20.56
CA ARG A 370 9.88 -3.28 -19.53
C ARG A 370 8.78 -3.07 -18.48
N GLY A 371 8.60 -1.87 -17.99
CA GLY A 371 7.55 -1.53 -17.02
C GLY A 371 6.17 -1.87 -17.55
N LEU A 372 5.86 -1.44 -18.79
CA LEU A 372 4.60 -1.76 -19.45
C LEU A 372 4.44 -3.25 -19.78
N SER A 373 5.52 -4.01 -19.95
CA SER A 373 5.43 -5.47 -20.11
C SER A 373 5.02 -6.18 -18.82
N ILE A 374 5.31 -5.59 -17.65
CA ILE A 374 4.99 -6.10 -16.31
C ILE A 374 3.63 -5.58 -15.83
N TYR A 375 3.38 -4.28 -15.94
CA TYR A 375 2.22 -3.61 -15.37
C TYR A 375 1.38 -2.90 -16.44
N ASN A 376 0.30 -3.54 -16.83
CA ASN A 376 -0.67 -3.06 -17.81
C ASN A 376 -2.00 -3.80 -17.62
N PRO A 377 -3.10 -3.41 -18.28
CA PRO A 377 -4.40 -4.10 -18.15
C PRO A 377 -4.37 -5.60 -18.44
N LYS A 378 -3.50 -6.07 -19.34
CA LYS A 378 -3.39 -7.49 -19.70
C LYS A 378 -2.88 -8.35 -18.52
N HIS A 379 -2.09 -7.76 -17.60
CA HIS A 379 -1.67 -8.43 -16.37
C HIS A 379 -2.88 -8.94 -15.56
N PHE A 380 -3.99 -8.23 -15.61
CA PHE A 380 -5.25 -8.56 -14.95
C PHE A 380 -6.27 -9.27 -15.86
N GLY A 381 -5.86 -9.70 -17.04
CA GLY A 381 -6.74 -10.39 -17.98
C GLY A 381 -7.59 -9.49 -18.89
N PHE A 382 -7.37 -8.16 -18.87
CA PHE A 382 -8.08 -7.22 -19.72
C PHE A 382 -7.26 -6.89 -20.97
N TYR A 383 -7.79 -7.16 -22.15
CA TYR A 383 -7.14 -6.88 -23.43
C TYR A 383 -7.42 -5.42 -23.87
N ILE A 384 -7.11 -4.48 -22.99
CA ILE A 384 -7.24 -3.04 -23.21
C ILE A 384 -5.84 -2.47 -23.43
N LYS A 385 -5.68 -1.66 -24.47
CA LYS A 385 -4.41 -0.96 -24.72
C LYS A 385 -4.29 0.20 -23.72
N TYR A 386 -3.17 0.22 -22.98
CA TYR A 386 -2.85 1.36 -22.13
C TYR A 386 -2.72 2.65 -22.96
N ARG A 387 -3.25 3.72 -22.43
CA ARG A 387 -3.14 5.07 -22.96
C ARG A 387 -2.77 6.01 -21.80
N PRO A 388 -1.69 6.80 -21.92
CA PRO A 388 -1.28 7.75 -20.90
C PRO A 388 -2.42 8.70 -20.49
N ILE A 389 -2.51 9.02 -19.21
CA ILE A 389 -3.55 9.91 -18.67
C ILE A 389 -3.52 11.28 -19.35
N GLU A 390 -2.34 11.78 -19.67
CA GLU A 390 -2.14 13.06 -20.34
C GLU A 390 -2.85 13.09 -21.71
N GLU A 391 -2.74 12.02 -22.50
CA GLU A 391 -3.41 11.89 -23.80
C GLU A 391 -4.94 11.76 -23.66
N ILE A 392 -5.42 11.30 -22.50
CA ILE A 392 -6.85 11.18 -22.20
C ILE A 392 -7.42 12.56 -21.86
N MET A 393 -6.67 13.37 -21.11
CA MET A 393 -7.14 14.65 -20.57
C MET A 393 -6.94 15.83 -21.53
N GLU A 394 -6.07 15.71 -22.55
CA GLU A 394 -5.90 16.71 -23.60
C GLU A 394 -7.06 16.76 -24.64
N LYS A 395 -8.04 15.88 -24.54
CA LYS A 395 -9.23 15.78 -25.40
C LYS A 395 -10.46 16.38 -24.72
#